data_3acdd3dc23ba26a1af8e2c0095a7ac0c
#
_entry.id   3acdd3dc23ba26a1af8e2c0095a7ac0c
#
_cell.length_a   1.000
_cell.length_b   1.000
_cell.length_c   1.000
_cell.angle_alpha   90.00
_cell.angle_beta   90.00
_cell.angle_gamma   90.00
#
_symmetry.space_group_name_H-M   'P 1'
#
loop_
_entity.id
_entity.type
_entity.pdbx_description
1 polymer ?
#
loop_
_entity_poly.entity_id
_entity_poly.type
_entity_poly.pdbx_seq_one_letter_code
_entity_poly.pdbx_strand_id
1 'polypeptide(L)'
;MPVPTKTIGLIGGMSWESTLPYYRIINQQVRHACGGLHSAKLLLYSVNFHDIERLQHAGDWEGAGQAMAAAARALQAGGADFIVLCTNTMHCVADAITAATPLPLLHIADATADALVAAGILRVGLLGTRFTMEQPFYRERLEARGLDVLVPPAEARAQLHRVIYDELCQGVITPESRDYFRQVMADLGQHGAQAIILGCTEISLLVDSTDAQLPLFDTTALHAEAAALASVSG
;
A
#
# COMPACT_ATOMS: atom_id res chain seq x y z
N MET A 1 -26.71 9.60 18.38
CA MET A 1 -26.62 10.47 17.19
C MET A 1 -25.84 9.70 16.13
N PRO A 2 -26.16 9.82 14.83
CA PRO A 2 -25.34 9.17 13.80
C PRO A 2 -23.92 9.75 13.89
N VAL A 3 -22.92 8.87 13.91
CA VAL A 3 -21.51 9.27 13.82
C VAL A 3 -21.33 9.90 12.43
N PRO A 4 -20.87 11.15 12.32
CA PRO A 4 -20.62 11.74 11.02
C PRO A 4 -19.44 10.98 10.39
N THR A 5 -19.71 10.24 9.32
CA THR A 5 -18.69 9.50 8.59
C THR A 5 -18.27 10.27 7.34
N LYS A 6 -16.96 10.48 7.16
CA LYS A 6 -16.37 11.03 5.94
C LYS A 6 -16.47 10.02 4.81
N THR A 7 -16.62 10.50 3.58
CA THR A 7 -16.62 9.69 2.36
C THR A 7 -15.19 9.45 1.90
N ILE A 8 -14.78 8.20 1.83
CA ILE A 8 -13.43 7.79 1.40
C ILE A 8 -13.38 7.76 -0.13
N GLY A 9 -12.40 8.42 -0.75
CA GLY A 9 -12.11 8.30 -2.18
C GLY A 9 -10.96 7.33 -2.40
N LEU A 10 -11.25 6.14 -2.96
CA LEU A 10 -10.24 5.12 -3.29
C LEU A 10 -9.81 5.26 -4.75
N ILE A 11 -8.50 5.39 -5.02
CA ILE A 11 -7.91 5.18 -6.33
C ILE A 11 -7.34 3.77 -6.34
N GLY A 12 -8.00 2.85 -7.03
CA GLY A 12 -7.67 1.43 -7.07
C GLY A 12 -7.50 0.89 -8.48
N GLY A 13 -7.46 -0.44 -8.61
CA GLY A 13 -7.31 -1.14 -9.89
C GLY A 13 -5.84 -1.39 -10.30
N MET A 14 -4.90 -1.31 -9.37
CA MET A 14 -3.46 -1.45 -9.61
C MET A 14 -2.75 -2.48 -8.68
N SER A 15 -3.11 -3.77 -8.56
CA SER A 15 -4.17 -4.43 -9.33
C SER A 15 -5.59 -4.28 -8.74
N TRP A 16 -6.58 -4.89 -9.43
CA TRP A 16 -7.95 -4.97 -8.88
C TRP A 16 -8.02 -6.01 -7.74
N GLU A 17 -7.23 -7.07 -7.81
CA GLU A 17 -7.11 -8.11 -6.78
C GLU A 17 -6.72 -7.50 -5.43
N SER A 18 -5.75 -6.60 -5.43
CA SER A 18 -5.29 -5.92 -4.22
C SER A 18 -6.22 -4.79 -3.76
N THR A 19 -7.10 -4.31 -4.62
CA THR A 19 -8.12 -3.30 -4.27
C THR A 19 -9.28 -3.89 -3.47
N LEU A 20 -9.65 -5.15 -3.71
CA LEU A 20 -10.72 -5.83 -2.97
C LEU A 20 -10.47 -5.92 -1.45
N PRO A 21 -9.26 -6.24 -0.97
CA PRO A 21 -8.92 -6.16 0.46
C PRO A 21 -9.21 -4.80 1.09
N TYR A 22 -8.93 -3.68 0.40
CA TYR A 22 -9.26 -2.34 0.92
C TYR A 22 -10.75 -2.20 1.21
N TYR A 23 -11.61 -2.55 0.24
CA TYR A 23 -13.06 -2.48 0.42
C TYR A 23 -13.51 -3.31 1.63
N ARG A 24 -13.00 -4.54 1.74
CA ARG A 24 -13.36 -5.47 2.83
C ARG A 24 -12.89 -4.95 4.18
N ILE A 25 -11.61 -4.61 4.32
CA ILE A 25 -10.99 -4.20 5.58
C ILE A 25 -11.65 -2.91 6.08
N ILE A 26 -11.78 -1.90 5.23
CA ILE A 26 -12.41 -0.62 5.59
C ILE A 26 -13.83 -0.85 6.15
N ASN A 27 -14.65 -1.65 5.46
CA ASN A 27 -16.01 -1.92 5.92
C ASN A 27 -16.05 -2.73 7.22
N GLN A 28 -15.14 -3.68 7.40
CA GLN A 28 -15.01 -4.45 8.63
C GLN A 28 -14.63 -3.55 9.81
N GLN A 29 -13.67 -2.64 9.64
CA GLN A 29 -13.22 -1.71 10.66
C GLN A 29 -14.31 -0.68 11.02
N VAL A 30 -14.99 -0.11 10.03
CA VAL A 30 -16.12 0.82 10.30
C VAL A 30 -17.24 0.10 11.05
N ARG A 31 -17.59 -1.13 10.66
CA ARG A 31 -18.59 -1.93 11.40
C ARG A 31 -18.13 -2.23 12.82
N HIS A 32 -16.85 -2.53 13.01
CA HIS A 32 -16.29 -2.77 14.35
C HIS A 32 -16.39 -1.51 15.23
N ALA A 33 -16.03 -0.35 14.69
CA ALA A 33 -16.03 0.92 15.41
C ALA A 33 -17.44 1.47 15.73
N CYS A 34 -18.38 1.32 14.77
CA CYS A 34 -19.71 1.93 14.87
C CYS A 34 -20.81 0.93 15.27
N GLY A 35 -20.56 -0.39 15.13
CA GLY A 35 -21.52 -1.45 15.45
C GLY A 35 -22.64 -1.63 14.41
N GLY A 36 -23.50 -2.61 14.63
CA GLY A 36 -24.71 -2.85 13.84
C GLY A 36 -24.46 -3.08 12.36
N LEU A 37 -25.21 -2.40 11.52
CA LEU A 37 -25.14 -2.48 10.05
C LEU A 37 -24.30 -1.34 9.44
N HIS A 38 -23.50 -0.62 10.24
CA HIS A 38 -22.64 0.43 9.72
C HIS A 38 -21.62 -0.12 8.71
N SER A 39 -21.42 0.64 7.64
CA SER A 39 -20.42 0.43 6.61
C SER A 39 -19.83 1.78 6.19
N ALA A 40 -18.67 1.76 5.55
CA ALA A 40 -18.03 2.98 5.09
C ALA A 40 -18.79 3.62 3.92
N LYS A 41 -18.87 4.96 3.92
CA LYS A 41 -19.18 5.70 2.71
C LYS A 41 -17.90 5.77 1.89
N LEU A 42 -17.90 5.22 0.68
CA LEU A 42 -16.73 5.26 -0.18
C LEU A 42 -17.08 5.37 -1.66
N LEU A 43 -16.19 5.98 -2.40
CA LEU A 43 -16.16 6.04 -3.85
C LEU A 43 -14.90 5.31 -4.32
N LEU A 44 -15.03 4.44 -5.31
CA LEU A 44 -13.88 3.76 -5.92
C LEU A 44 -13.74 4.22 -7.37
N TYR A 45 -12.61 4.82 -7.69
CA TYR A 45 -12.14 5.01 -9.05
C TYR A 45 -11.14 3.90 -9.38
N SER A 46 -11.58 2.90 -10.12
CA SER A 46 -10.73 1.77 -10.54
C SER A 46 -10.16 2.06 -11.91
N VAL A 47 -8.82 2.17 -12.00
CA VAL A 47 -8.12 2.35 -13.28
C VAL A 47 -7.95 1.02 -14.02
N ASN A 48 -7.65 1.08 -15.33
CA ASN A 48 -7.14 -0.06 -16.06
C ASN A 48 -5.64 -0.22 -15.78
N PHE A 49 -5.24 -1.30 -15.11
CA PHE A 49 -3.84 -1.49 -14.69
C PHE A 49 -2.88 -1.57 -15.88
N HIS A 50 -3.31 -2.15 -17.00
CA HIS A 50 -2.49 -2.21 -18.20
C HIS A 50 -1.97 -0.83 -18.66
N ASP A 51 -2.81 0.20 -18.60
CA ASP A 51 -2.42 1.56 -19.01
C ASP A 51 -1.39 2.15 -18.03
N ILE A 52 -1.58 1.92 -16.73
CA ILE A 52 -0.66 2.41 -15.69
C ILE A 52 0.68 1.65 -15.75
N GLU A 53 0.62 0.34 -15.90
CA GLU A 53 1.81 -0.53 -16.00
C GLU A 53 2.69 -0.13 -17.20
N ARG A 54 2.09 0.16 -18.36
CA ARG A 54 2.82 0.68 -19.52
C ARG A 54 3.57 1.98 -19.22
N LEU A 55 2.95 2.91 -18.50
CA LEU A 55 3.60 4.17 -18.11
C LEU A 55 4.76 3.90 -17.15
N GLN A 56 4.59 3.01 -16.17
CA GLN A 56 5.64 2.60 -15.23
C GLN A 56 6.84 1.98 -15.96
N HIS A 57 6.60 1.04 -16.89
CA HIS A 57 7.66 0.39 -17.66
C HIS A 57 8.38 1.35 -18.63
N ALA A 58 7.65 2.32 -19.20
CA ALA A 58 8.23 3.36 -20.02
C ALA A 58 9.00 4.43 -19.22
N GLY A 59 8.87 4.42 -17.88
CA GLY A 59 9.41 5.48 -17.03
C GLY A 59 8.67 6.82 -17.16
N ASP A 60 7.47 6.82 -17.75
CA ASP A 60 6.62 8.00 -17.92
C ASP A 60 5.85 8.29 -16.62
N TRP A 61 6.58 8.78 -15.63
CA TRP A 61 6.00 9.16 -14.34
C TRP A 61 5.13 10.42 -14.43
N GLU A 62 5.35 11.27 -15.43
CA GLU A 62 4.49 12.43 -15.67
C GLU A 62 3.10 11.98 -16.15
N GLY A 63 3.02 11.11 -17.15
CA GLY A 63 1.76 10.53 -17.63
C GLY A 63 1.05 9.75 -16.52
N ALA A 64 1.80 8.98 -15.73
CA ALA A 64 1.25 8.27 -14.59
C ALA A 64 0.68 9.22 -13.52
N GLY A 65 1.36 10.33 -13.23
CA GLY A 65 0.89 11.39 -12.34
C GLY A 65 -0.40 12.06 -12.86
N GLN A 66 -0.48 12.34 -14.17
CA GLN A 66 -1.67 12.91 -14.79
C GLN A 66 -2.88 11.98 -14.68
N ALA A 67 -2.69 10.65 -14.83
CA ALA A 67 -3.75 9.66 -14.64
C ALA A 67 -4.26 9.63 -13.19
N MET A 68 -3.36 9.66 -12.20
CA MET A 68 -3.73 9.72 -10.78
C MET A 68 -4.42 11.04 -10.42
N ALA A 69 -3.95 12.15 -10.95
CA ALA A 69 -4.58 13.46 -10.76
C ALA A 69 -6.00 13.51 -11.34
N ALA A 70 -6.23 12.90 -12.50
CA ALA A 70 -7.57 12.80 -13.09
C ALA A 70 -8.51 11.97 -12.22
N ALA A 71 -8.05 10.84 -11.69
CA ALA A 71 -8.82 10.00 -10.76
C ALA A 71 -9.16 10.77 -9.47
N ALA A 72 -8.21 11.52 -8.91
CA ALA A 72 -8.42 12.32 -7.69
C ALA A 72 -9.47 13.41 -7.91
N ARG A 73 -9.44 14.12 -9.04
CA ARG A 73 -10.48 15.12 -9.40
C ARG A 73 -11.85 14.49 -9.56
N ALA A 74 -11.94 13.29 -10.14
CA ALA A 74 -13.21 12.58 -10.28
C ALA A 74 -13.80 12.18 -8.92
N LEU A 75 -12.95 11.73 -7.99
CA LEU A 75 -13.35 11.41 -6.61
C LEU A 75 -13.80 12.66 -5.85
N GLN A 76 -13.09 13.77 -5.99
CA GLN A 76 -13.49 15.06 -5.43
C GLN A 76 -14.87 15.51 -5.96
N ALA A 77 -15.07 15.43 -7.26
CA ALA A 77 -16.34 15.77 -7.88
C ALA A 77 -17.49 14.84 -7.44
N GLY A 78 -17.16 13.57 -7.11
CA GLY A 78 -18.09 12.60 -6.53
C GLY A 78 -18.42 12.83 -5.06
N GLY A 79 -17.73 13.75 -4.38
CA GLY A 79 -17.98 14.10 -2.97
C GLY A 79 -17.15 13.29 -1.97
N ALA A 80 -15.95 12.84 -2.37
CA ALA A 80 -14.99 12.30 -1.42
C ALA A 80 -14.46 13.40 -0.49
N ASP A 81 -14.18 13.05 0.77
CA ASP A 81 -13.62 13.96 1.77
C ASP A 81 -12.10 13.86 1.87
N PHE A 82 -11.53 12.71 1.49
CA PHE A 82 -10.09 12.47 1.41
C PHE A 82 -9.78 11.33 0.42
N ILE A 83 -8.51 11.24 0.01
CA ILE A 83 -8.04 10.27 -1.00
C ILE A 83 -7.20 9.18 -0.34
N VAL A 84 -7.38 7.95 -0.80
CA VAL A 84 -6.58 6.77 -0.47
C VAL A 84 -6.11 6.15 -1.79
N LEU A 85 -4.81 6.11 -2.02
CA LEU A 85 -4.20 5.49 -3.20
C LEU A 85 -3.85 4.03 -2.89
N CYS A 86 -4.62 3.10 -3.44
CA CYS A 86 -4.57 1.66 -3.09
C CYS A 86 -3.39 0.91 -3.75
N THR A 87 -2.19 1.45 -3.67
CA THR A 87 -0.95 0.85 -4.21
C THR A 87 0.27 1.53 -3.59
N ASN A 88 1.37 0.80 -3.40
CA ASN A 88 2.60 1.41 -2.90
C ASN A 88 3.33 2.20 -4.01
N THR A 89 3.57 1.57 -5.17
CA THR A 89 4.42 2.13 -6.25
C THR A 89 3.97 3.51 -6.70
N MET A 90 2.66 3.73 -6.90
CA MET A 90 2.17 4.99 -7.44
C MET A 90 2.22 6.16 -6.45
N HIS A 91 2.57 5.91 -5.19
CA HIS A 91 2.89 7.00 -4.26
C HIS A 91 4.13 7.80 -4.68
N CYS A 92 4.93 7.31 -5.64
CA CYS A 92 6.00 8.09 -6.25
C CYS A 92 5.50 9.34 -6.99
N VAL A 93 4.21 9.38 -7.38
CA VAL A 93 3.54 10.53 -8.00
C VAL A 93 2.48 11.17 -7.10
N ALA A 94 2.58 10.98 -5.78
CA ALA A 94 1.63 11.53 -4.80
C ALA A 94 1.46 13.06 -4.92
N ASP A 95 2.52 13.77 -5.26
CA ASP A 95 2.49 15.23 -5.46
C ASP A 95 1.55 15.64 -6.60
N ALA A 96 1.40 14.83 -7.65
CA ALA A 96 0.44 15.11 -8.72
C ALA A 96 -1.01 15.02 -8.22
N ILE A 97 -1.31 14.13 -7.27
CA ILE A 97 -2.63 14.01 -6.62
C ILE A 97 -2.88 15.25 -5.77
N THR A 98 -1.95 15.60 -4.88
CA THR A 98 -2.11 16.72 -3.95
C THR A 98 -2.16 18.08 -4.64
N ALA A 99 -1.50 18.23 -5.80
CA ALA A 99 -1.61 19.40 -6.63
C ALA A 99 -2.95 19.50 -7.39
N ALA A 100 -3.60 18.36 -7.65
CA ALA A 100 -4.82 18.30 -8.47
C ALA A 100 -6.12 18.53 -7.68
N THR A 101 -6.11 18.38 -6.35
CA THR A 101 -7.27 18.51 -5.48
C THR A 101 -6.86 18.99 -4.09
N PRO A 102 -7.69 19.80 -3.41
CA PRO A 102 -7.46 20.19 -2.02
C PRO A 102 -7.76 19.06 -1.01
N LEU A 103 -8.23 17.89 -1.46
CA LEU A 103 -8.53 16.77 -0.57
C LEU A 103 -7.23 16.21 0.03
N PRO A 104 -7.21 15.93 1.35
CA PRO A 104 -6.07 15.27 1.97
C PRO A 104 -5.81 13.90 1.32
N LEU A 105 -4.56 13.59 1.05
CA LEU A 105 -4.10 12.25 0.68
C LEU A 105 -3.61 11.52 1.93
N LEU A 106 -4.27 10.43 2.30
CA LEU A 106 -3.74 9.50 3.31
C LEU A 106 -2.62 8.69 2.66
N HIS A 107 -1.38 8.88 3.11
CA HIS A 107 -0.23 8.28 2.46
C HIS A 107 0.10 6.91 3.08
N ILE A 108 0.25 5.87 2.26
CA ILE A 108 0.46 4.48 2.72
C ILE A 108 1.73 4.31 3.59
N ALA A 109 2.80 5.03 3.27
CA ALA A 109 4.04 4.96 4.04
C ALA A 109 3.89 5.61 5.43
N ASP A 110 3.04 6.64 5.57
CA ASP A 110 2.79 7.27 6.87
C ASP A 110 2.03 6.32 7.79
N ALA A 111 0.97 5.67 7.29
CA ALA A 111 0.23 4.65 8.05
C ALA A 111 1.14 3.48 8.48
N THR A 112 2.05 3.05 7.59
CA THR A 112 3.03 2.01 7.88
C THR A 112 4.03 2.46 8.95
N ALA A 113 4.56 3.67 8.82
CA ALA A 113 5.52 4.24 9.78
C ALA A 113 4.90 4.38 11.18
N ASP A 114 3.65 4.88 11.26
CA ASP A 114 2.95 5.04 12.53
C ASP A 114 2.75 3.69 13.24
N ALA A 115 2.42 2.63 12.51
CA ALA A 115 2.28 1.29 13.07
C ALA A 115 3.62 0.72 13.56
N LEU A 116 4.71 0.90 12.81
CA LEU A 116 6.05 0.45 13.18
C LEU A 116 6.56 1.18 14.43
N VAL A 117 6.39 2.50 14.48
CA VAL A 117 6.77 3.32 15.64
C VAL A 117 5.97 2.92 16.88
N ALA A 118 4.66 2.71 16.73
CA ALA A 118 3.80 2.25 17.82
C ALA A 118 4.20 0.85 18.35
N ALA A 119 4.75 -0.01 17.49
CA ALA A 119 5.29 -1.31 17.85
C ALA A 119 6.72 -1.27 18.42
N GLY A 120 7.36 -0.09 18.49
CA GLY A 120 8.74 0.07 18.97
C GLY A 120 9.80 -0.48 18.01
N ILE A 121 9.47 -0.66 16.74
CA ILE A 121 10.39 -1.11 15.70
C ILE A 121 11.24 0.08 15.23
N LEU A 122 12.56 -0.13 15.13
CA LEU A 122 13.50 0.90 14.67
C LEU A 122 14.17 0.52 13.35
N ARG A 123 14.36 -0.78 13.10
CA ARG A 123 15.01 -1.29 11.89
C ARG A 123 14.11 -2.30 11.20
N VAL A 124 13.82 -2.07 9.91
CA VAL A 124 12.79 -2.82 9.19
C VAL A 124 13.27 -3.26 7.81
N GLY A 125 12.95 -4.49 7.41
CA GLY A 125 13.15 -4.97 6.05
C GLY A 125 11.99 -4.54 5.15
N LEU A 126 12.27 -3.99 3.98
CA LEU A 126 11.26 -3.59 2.99
C LEU A 126 11.28 -4.54 1.81
N LEU A 127 10.16 -5.24 1.59
CA LEU A 127 9.88 -6.01 0.38
C LEU A 127 8.84 -5.26 -0.46
N GLY A 128 8.99 -5.31 -1.78
CA GLY A 128 8.05 -4.63 -2.70
C GLY A 128 8.50 -4.74 -4.15
N THR A 129 7.89 -3.94 -5.00
CA THR A 129 8.41 -3.77 -6.37
C THR A 129 9.79 -3.11 -6.34
N ARG A 130 10.55 -3.23 -7.42
CA ARG A 130 11.83 -2.52 -7.55
C ARG A 130 11.64 -1.01 -7.31
N PHE A 131 10.54 -0.44 -7.81
CA PHE A 131 10.23 0.98 -7.61
C PHE A 131 10.08 1.35 -6.13
N THR A 132 9.36 0.54 -5.35
CA THR A 132 9.16 0.78 -3.91
C THR A 132 10.45 0.62 -3.12
N MET A 133 11.30 -0.37 -3.48
CA MET A 133 12.54 -0.65 -2.76
C MET A 133 13.69 0.30 -3.13
N GLU A 134 13.74 0.81 -4.38
CA GLU A 134 14.89 1.57 -4.90
C GLU A 134 14.67 3.07 -4.99
N GLN A 135 13.42 3.51 -5.25
CA GLN A 135 13.12 4.94 -5.33
C GLN A 135 12.98 5.57 -3.93
N PRO A 136 13.34 6.85 -3.77
CA PRO A 136 13.41 7.47 -2.45
C PRO A 136 12.06 7.72 -1.79
N PHE A 137 10.97 7.89 -2.57
CA PHE A 137 9.66 8.35 -2.11
C PHE A 137 9.09 7.57 -0.91
N TYR A 138 9.37 6.27 -0.83
CA TYR A 138 8.86 5.42 0.25
C TYR A 138 9.84 5.40 1.44
N ARG A 139 11.11 5.15 1.16
CA ARG A 139 12.16 5.06 2.19
C ARG A 139 12.33 6.36 2.94
N GLU A 140 12.43 7.50 2.24
CA GLU A 140 12.60 8.81 2.88
C GLU A 140 11.49 9.14 3.88
N ARG A 141 10.23 8.73 3.60
CA ARG A 141 9.13 8.91 4.54
C ARG A 141 9.27 8.06 5.81
N LEU A 142 9.74 6.82 5.68
CA LEU A 142 10.03 5.96 6.82
C LEU A 142 11.22 6.48 7.62
N GLU A 143 12.30 6.87 6.94
CA GLU A 143 13.52 7.42 7.54
C GLU A 143 13.25 8.75 8.26
N ALA A 144 12.37 9.59 7.73
CA ALA A 144 11.93 10.83 8.40
C ALA A 144 11.19 10.57 9.73
N ARG A 145 10.67 9.35 9.94
CA ARG A 145 10.05 8.88 11.20
C ARG A 145 11.05 8.15 12.12
N GLY A 146 12.36 8.17 11.78
CA GLY A 146 13.43 7.56 12.57
C GLY A 146 13.62 6.06 12.34
N LEU A 147 13.04 5.50 11.26
CA LEU A 147 13.18 4.10 10.92
C LEU A 147 14.41 3.87 10.03
N ASP A 148 15.20 2.83 10.32
CA ASP A 148 16.28 2.34 9.48
C ASP A 148 15.72 1.27 8.51
N VAL A 149 15.82 1.51 7.20
CA VAL A 149 15.18 0.68 6.18
C VAL A 149 16.21 -0.16 5.44
N LEU A 150 16.13 -1.48 5.63
CA LEU A 150 16.92 -2.46 4.91
C LEU A 150 16.16 -2.94 3.66
N VAL A 151 16.85 -3.06 2.54
CA VAL A 151 16.33 -3.69 1.32
C VAL A 151 17.21 -4.87 0.92
N PRO A 152 16.66 -5.90 0.25
CA PRO A 152 17.45 -7.03 -0.23
C PRO A 152 18.53 -6.61 -1.24
N PRO A 153 19.57 -7.45 -1.48
CA PRO A 153 20.53 -7.24 -2.55
C PRO A 153 19.88 -7.09 -3.93
N ALA A 154 20.59 -6.46 -4.87
CA ALA A 154 20.05 -6.12 -6.19
C ALA A 154 19.42 -7.31 -6.95
N GLU A 155 20.09 -8.46 -6.93
CA GLU A 155 19.57 -9.68 -7.58
C GLU A 155 18.25 -10.15 -6.94
N ALA A 156 18.16 -10.12 -5.62
CA ALA A 156 16.94 -10.49 -4.91
C ALA A 156 15.81 -9.50 -5.19
N ARG A 157 16.11 -8.18 -5.24
CA ARG A 157 15.10 -7.17 -5.61
C ARG A 157 14.54 -7.40 -7.02
N ALA A 158 15.42 -7.76 -7.98
CA ALA A 158 15.01 -8.07 -9.34
C ALA A 158 14.11 -9.32 -9.40
N GLN A 159 14.42 -10.36 -8.61
CA GLN A 159 13.61 -11.58 -8.56
C GLN A 159 12.25 -11.33 -7.89
N LEU A 160 12.23 -10.62 -6.75
CA LEU A 160 10.98 -10.22 -6.08
C LEU A 160 10.07 -9.41 -7.02
N HIS A 161 10.66 -8.47 -7.77
CA HIS A 161 9.92 -7.68 -8.75
C HIS A 161 9.27 -8.53 -9.84
N ARG A 162 10.01 -9.51 -10.39
CA ARG A 162 9.46 -10.46 -11.37
C ARG A 162 8.31 -11.27 -10.80
N VAL A 163 8.47 -11.86 -9.63
CA VAL A 163 7.39 -12.62 -8.98
C VAL A 163 6.15 -11.76 -8.79
N ILE A 164 6.32 -10.51 -8.36
CA ILE A 164 5.18 -9.59 -8.15
C ILE A 164 4.43 -9.37 -9.47
N TYR A 165 5.10 -9.04 -10.57
CA TYR A 165 4.43 -8.69 -11.84
C TYR A 165 4.01 -9.91 -12.66
N ASP A 166 4.86 -10.94 -12.73
CA ASP A 166 4.66 -12.09 -13.62
C ASP A 166 3.75 -13.17 -12.98
N GLU A 167 3.61 -13.15 -11.63
CA GLU A 167 2.82 -14.13 -10.90
C GLU A 167 1.71 -13.44 -10.09
N LEU A 168 2.04 -12.69 -9.03
CA LEU A 168 1.07 -12.21 -8.04
C LEU A 168 0.04 -11.25 -8.62
N CYS A 169 0.45 -10.30 -9.48
CA CYS A 169 -0.47 -9.39 -10.17
C CYS A 169 -1.38 -10.10 -11.19
N GLN A 170 -1.08 -11.36 -11.51
CA GLN A 170 -1.90 -12.22 -12.38
C GLN A 170 -2.69 -13.26 -11.57
N GLY A 171 -2.65 -13.19 -10.23
CA GLY A 171 -3.33 -14.12 -9.35
C GLY A 171 -2.66 -15.51 -9.26
N VAL A 172 -1.42 -15.65 -9.73
CA VAL A 172 -0.65 -16.89 -9.68
C VAL A 172 0.16 -16.93 -8.38
N ILE A 173 -0.01 -18.01 -7.61
CA ILE A 173 0.68 -18.25 -6.35
C ILE A 173 1.36 -19.61 -6.43
N THR A 174 2.70 -19.63 -6.30
CA THR A 174 3.49 -20.85 -6.37
C THR A 174 4.22 -21.14 -5.05
N PRO A 175 4.43 -22.41 -4.68
CA PRO A 175 5.24 -22.77 -3.52
C PRO A 175 6.69 -22.25 -3.64
N GLU A 176 7.27 -22.28 -4.84
CA GLU A 176 8.64 -21.86 -5.12
C GLU A 176 8.82 -20.38 -4.83
N SER A 177 7.89 -19.54 -5.26
CA SER A 177 7.89 -18.09 -4.99
C SER A 177 7.69 -17.82 -3.51
N ARG A 178 6.84 -18.58 -2.82
CA ARG A 178 6.66 -18.49 -1.36
C ARG A 178 7.94 -18.81 -0.62
N ASP A 179 8.61 -19.89 -0.97
CA ASP A 179 9.86 -20.30 -0.33
C ASP A 179 10.98 -19.28 -0.58
N TYR A 180 11.01 -18.69 -1.77
CA TYR A 180 11.94 -17.61 -2.07
C TYR A 180 11.71 -16.38 -1.19
N PHE A 181 10.45 -15.95 -1.01
CA PHE A 181 10.12 -14.85 -0.11
C PHE A 181 10.48 -15.15 1.34
N ARG A 182 10.23 -16.38 1.82
CA ARG A 182 10.65 -16.84 3.16
C ARG A 182 12.15 -16.67 3.37
N GLN A 183 12.95 -17.09 2.39
CA GLN A 183 14.41 -16.98 2.47
C GLN A 183 14.85 -15.51 2.51
N VAL A 184 14.32 -14.66 1.65
CA VAL A 184 14.67 -13.23 1.63
C VAL A 184 14.29 -12.54 2.95
N MET A 185 13.13 -12.88 3.54
CA MET A 185 12.72 -12.37 4.86
C MET A 185 13.68 -12.83 5.97
N ALA A 186 14.10 -14.09 5.95
CA ALA A 186 15.07 -14.63 6.91
C ALA A 186 16.44 -13.94 6.78
N ASP A 187 16.91 -13.70 5.56
CA ASP A 187 18.17 -13.01 5.29
C ASP A 187 18.14 -11.56 5.82
N LEU A 188 17.04 -10.84 5.61
CA LEU A 188 16.87 -9.50 6.19
C LEU A 188 16.91 -9.53 7.73
N GLY A 189 16.32 -10.53 8.35
CA GLY A 189 16.40 -10.75 9.80
C GLY A 189 17.82 -10.98 10.27
N GLN A 190 18.63 -11.77 9.56
CA GLN A 190 20.05 -11.98 9.86
C GLN A 190 20.86 -10.70 9.74
N HIS A 191 20.43 -9.75 8.89
CA HIS A 191 21.04 -8.42 8.75
C HIS A 191 20.49 -7.39 9.74
N GLY A 192 19.67 -7.84 10.71
CA GLY A 192 19.23 -7.02 11.83
C GLY A 192 17.86 -6.35 11.64
N ALA A 193 17.07 -6.74 10.65
CA ALA A 193 15.68 -6.33 10.59
C ALA A 193 14.91 -6.89 11.80
N GLN A 194 14.07 -6.06 12.41
CA GLN A 194 13.19 -6.41 13.54
C GLN A 194 11.77 -6.76 13.07
N ALA A 195 11.43 -6.35 11.88
CA ALA A 195 10.14 -6.61 11.22
C ALA A 195 10.30 -6.53 9.71
N ILE A 196 9.31 -7.01 8.97
CA ILE A 196 9.26 -6.95 7.50
C ILE A 196 8.03 -6.15 7.07
N ILE A 197 8.24 -5.14 6.22
CA ILE A 197 7.17 -4.45 5.49
C ILE A 197 6.84 -5.23 4.22
N LEU A 198 5.58 -5.61 4.06
CA LEU A 198 5.04 -6.12 2.81
C LEU A 198 4.61 -4.91 1.94
N GLY A 199 5.59 -4.29 1.26
CA GLY A 199 5.45 -3.05 0.49
C GLY A 199 4.93 -3.25 -0.93
N CYS A 200 4.19 -4.31 -1.17
CA CYS A 200 3.35 -4.53 -2.32
C CYS A 200 2.08 -5.23 -1.85
N THR A 201 0.95 -4.73 -2.32
CA THR A 201 -0.37 -5.19 -1.91
C THR A 201 -0.65 -6.66 -2.24
N GLU A 202 0.06 -7.21 -3.21
CA GLU A 202 -0.05 -8.60 -3.64
C GLU A 202 0.80 -9.57 -2.80
N ILE A 203 1.82 -9.09 -2.08
CA ILE A 203 2.69 -9.99 -1.29
C ILE A 203 1.91 -10.71 -0.20
N SER A 204 0.92 -10.07 0.41
CA SER A 204 0.05 -10.69 1.42
C SER A 204 -0.89 -11.78 0.87
N LEU A 205 -0.97 -11.95 -0.46
CA LEU A 205 -1.62 -13.09 -1.09
C LEU A 205 -0.69 -14.32 -1.08
N LEU A 206 0.63 -14.11 -1.06
CA LEU A 206 1.65 -15.16 -1.13
C LEU A 206 2.10 -15.62 0.26
N VAL A 207 2.38 -14.70 1.18
CA VAL A 207 2.95 -14.98 2.50
C VAL A 207 2.10 -14.40 3.62
N ASP A 208 2.11 -15.08 4.77
CA ASP A 208 1.45 -14.66 5.99
C ASP A 208 2.37 -14.81 7.21
N SER A 209 1.85 -14.60 8.42
CA SER A 209 2.61 -14.65 9.67
C SER A 209 3.24 -16.02 9.96
N THR A 210 2.81 -17.08 9.30
CA THR A 210 3.40 -18.43 9.44
C THR A 210 4.63 -18.63 8.56
N ASP A 211 4.84 -17.73 7.59
CA ASP A 211 5.95 -17.75 6.63
C ASP A 211 7.20 -16.99 7.11
N ALA A 212 7.12 -16.27 8.23
CA ALA A 212 8.22 -15.45 8.72
C ALA A 212 8.42 -15.60 10.23
N GLN A 213 9.68 -15.51 10.69
CA GLN A 213 10.02 -15.44 12.11
C GLN A 213 9.86 -14.03 12.68
N LEU A 214 9.91 -13.01 11.82
CA LEU A 214 9.75 -11.62 12.17
C LEU A 214 8.30 -11.16 11.96
N PRO A 215 7.82 -10.19 12.74
CA PRO A 215 6.52 -9.58 12.51
C PRO A 215 6.40 -9.03 11.09
N LEU A 216 5.26 -9.30 10.44
CA LEU A 216 4.94 -8.78 9.12
C LEU A 216 4.01 -7.56 9.24
N PHE A 217 4.35 -6.49 8.53
CA PHE A 217 3.56 -5.27 8.43
C PHE A 217 2.98 -5.17 7.01
N ASP A 218 1.73 -5.60 6.86
CA ASP A 218 1.00 -5.51 5.59
C ASP A 218 0.53 -4.07 5.37
N THR A 219 1.15 -3.41 4.40
CA THR A 219 0.85 -2.01 4.07
C THR A 219 -0.59 -1.81 3.62
N THR A 220 -1.21 -2.81 2.99
CA THR A 220 -2.62 -2.77 2.58
C THR A 220 -3.55 -2.73 3.78
N ALA A 221 -3.34 -3.65 4.73
CA ALA A 221 -4.15 -3.73 5.94
C ALA A 221 -4.02 -2.45 6.77
N LEU A 222 -2.78 -2.02 7.05
CA LEU A 222 -2.51 -0.81 7.83
C LEU A 222 -3.10 0.45 7.20
N HIS A 223 -2.98 0.60 5.88
CA HIS A 223 -3.51 1.75 5.16
C HIS A 223 -5.04 1.75 5.13
N ALA A 224 -5.67 0.59 4.92
CA ALA A 224 -7.12 0.44 4.94
C ALA A 224 -7.71 0.68 6.34
N GLU A 225 -7.03 0.22 7.40
CA GLU A 225 -7.40 0.48 8.79
C GLU A 225 -7.29 1.97 9.12
N ALA A 226 -6.20 2.62 8.73
CA ALA A 226 -6.03 4.07 8.90
C ALA A 226 -7.12 4.86 8.15
N ALA A 227 -7.49 4.43 6.93
CA ALA A 227 -8.56 5.05 6.16
C ALA A 227 -9.93 4.90 6.86
N ALA A 228 -10.22 3.73 7.42
CA ALA A 228 -11.43 3.50 8.19
C ALA A 228 -11.49 4.40 9.44
N LEU A 229 -10.39 4.46 10.20
CA LEU A 229 -10.30 5.33 11.38
C LEU A 229 -10.47 6.80 11.01
N ALA A 230 -9.81 7.28 9.96
CA ALA A 230 -9.95 8.65 9.48
C ALA A 230 -11.39 8.99 9.05
N SER A 231 -12.16 8.00 8.58
CA SER A 231 -13.54 8.18 8.13
C SER A 231 -14.54 8.33 9.28
N VAL A 232 -14.25 7.75 10.46
CA VAL A 232 -15.15 7.77 11.63
C VAL A 232 -14.69 8.74 12.71
N SER A 233 -13.47 9.31 12.58
CA SER A 233 -12.97 10.37 13.45
C SER A 233 -13.53 11.69 12.95
N GLY A 234 -14.46 12.31 13.71
CA GLY A 234 -15.10 13.58 13.42
C GLY A 234 -14.15 14.76 13.45
#